data_133c5ffa8438d2147c6078b3cc5a2ea0
#
_entry.id   133c5ffa8438d2147c6078b3cc5a2ea0
#
_cell.length_a   1.000
_cell.length_b   1.000
_cell.length_c   1.000
_cell.angle_alpha   90.00
_cell.angle_beta   90.00
_cell.angle_gamma   90.00
#
_symmetry.space_group_name_H-M   'P 1'
#
loop_
_entity.id
_entity.type
_entity.pdbx_description
1 polymer ?
#
loop_
_entity_poly.entity_id
_entity_poly.type
_entity_poly.pdbx_seq_one_letter_code
_entity_poly.pdbx_strand_id
1 'polypeptide(L)'
;MTHFLFTLWDGAGALPPELSVAHALVARGHRVSVLSDPTAEAEALAAGADFRPWREAPHLRSRRAEDDYIRDHEARTPPQLIARLSERLICTPSGLQAKETMEAIEALRPDALVCSSMLLGPQVAGEAAGLPVTATMPNVYFLPVPGRPPFGTGWKPARGPLGRARDRAVTALGARAWRVGLEPLNATRARYGLAPLAHVWEQLDHARRVLVLSSRSFDDPAPLPENVLYAGARLGDPGWVEPWEAPAVDAPLVLVALSSGAQDQFGVLRRIVAGVATLPVRAVVTTGHAIDPADVPAPGHVQVVRSAPHSAVLGQAAAVVTHGGHGTVLRALAAGVPALVLPMGRDQLDNAARVVERGAGLRLKPSAKPGATAAAVRRLLDEPRYREGARRMASRLQAEARRDEAADDLEGAARPVAAPA
;
A
#
# COMPACT_ATOMS: atom_id res chain seq x y z
N MET A 1 -20.75 -20.43 8.06
CA MET A 1 -19.42 -20.04 8.58
C MET A 1 -18.41 -20.53 7.58
N THR A 2 -17.60 -19.64 7.02
CA THR A 2 -16.58 -19.92 5.99
C THR A 2 -15.21 -19.77 6.61
N HIS A 3 -14.23 -20.55 6.18
CA HIS A 3 -12.84 -20.43 6.61
C HIS A 3 -12.00 -19.83 5.50
N PHE A 4 -11.44 -18.62 5.71
CA PHE A 4 -10.54 -17.95 4.81
C PHE A 4 -9.08 -18.11 5.27
N LEU A 5 -8.19 -18.50 4.35
CA LEU A 5 -6.75 -18.42 4.56
C LEU A 5 -6.22 -17.15 3.91
N PHE A 6 -5.60 -16.27 4.70
CA PHE A 6 -4.90 -15.10 4.22
C PHE A 6 -3.40 -15.39 4.15
N THR A 7 -2.77 -15.08 3.03
CA THR A 7 -1.32 -15.17 2.85
C THR A 7 -0.77 -13.78 2.54
N LEU A 8 -0.11 -13.20 3.51
CA LEU A 8 0.29 -11.80 3.51
C LEU A 8 1.80 -11.65 3.73
N TRP A 9 2.30 -10.44 3.54
CA TRP A 9 3.66 -10.04 3.89
C TRP A 9 3.64 -8.68 4.59
N ASP A 10 4.60 -8.44 5.49
CA ASP A 10 4.71 -7.15 6.18
C ASP A 10 5.39 -6.10 5.29
N GLY A 11 4.66 -5.61 4.32
CA GLY A 11 5.05 -4.49 3.45
C GLY A 11 4.84 -3.13 4.10
N ALA A 12 4.96 -3.02 5.43
CA ALA A 12 4.69 -1.81 6.20
C ALA A 12 3.27 -1.28 5.94
N GLY A 13 3.11 -0.25 5.11
CA GLY A 13 1.81 0.33 4.79
C GLY A 13 0.85 -0.56 4.00
N ALA A 14 1.28 -1.71 3.51
CA ALA A 14 0.46 -2.67 2.77
C ALA A 14 -0.35 -3.61 3.67
N LEU A 15 0.22 -4.02 4.80
CA LEU A 15 -0.36 -4.99 5.71
C LEU A 15 -1.67 -4.53 6.39
N PRO A 16 -1.77 -3.31 6.98
CA PRO A 16 -2.97 -2.89 7.69
C PRO A 16 -4.26 -2.89 6.85
N PRO A 17 -4.28 -2.45 5.59
CA PRO A 17 -5.45 -2.57 4.73
C PRO A 17 -5.91 -4.02 4.52
N GLU A 18 -4.97 -4.96 4.34
CA GLU A 18 -5.28 -6.37 4.13
C GLU A 18 -5.83 -7.02 5.41
N LEU A 19 -5.22 -6.74 6.57
CA LEU A 19 -5.74 -7.21 7.87
C LEU A 19 -7.09 -6.59 8.23
N SER A 20 -7.42 -5.38 7.76
CA SER A 20 -8.74 -4.81 7.96
C SER A 20 -9.86 -5.59 7.25
N VAL A 21 -9.53 -6.23 6.12
CA VAL A 21 -10.46 -7.15 5.43
C VAL A 21 -10.62 -8.43 6.23
N ALA A 22 -9.53 -8.98 6.78
CA ALA A 22 -9.57 -10.13 7.67
C ALA A 22 -10.47 -9.86 8.91
N HIS A 23 -10.25 -8.70 9.55
CA HIS A 23 -11.07 -8.26 10.70
C HIS A 23 -12.56 -8.14 10.35
N ALA A 24 -12.90 -7.59 9.19
CA ALA A 24 -14.28 -7.46 8.75
C ALA A 24 -14.96 -8.83 8.58
N LEU A 25 -14.25 -9.83 8.05
CA LEU A 25 -14.75 -11.20 7.91
C LEU A 25 -14.93 -11.88 9.28
N VAL A 26 -14.00 -11.70 10.22
CA VAL A 26 -14.12 -12.20 11.59
C VAL A 26 -15.34 -11.57 12.27
N ALA A 27 -15.52 -10.24 12.14
CA ALA A 27 -16.69 -9.54 12.70
C ALA A 27 -18.04 -10.04 12.12
N ARG A 28 -18.02 -10.61 10.91
CA ARG A 28 -19.19 -11.26 10.27
C ARG A 28 -19.36 -12.75 10.64
N GLY A 29 -18.54 -13.28 11.56
CA GLY A 29 -18.63 -14.64 12.07
C GLY A 29 -17.93 -15.69 11.20
N HIS A 30 -17.01 -15.28 10.32
CA HIS A 30 -16.17 -16.20 9.57
C HIS A 30 -14.89 -16.54 10.35
N ARG A 31 -14.31 -17.69 10.04
CA ARG A 31 -12.98 -18.06 10.53
C ARG A 31 -11.93 -17.50 9.57
N VAL A 32 -10.89 -16.89 10.13
CA VAL A 32 -9.75 -16.38 9.35
C VAL A 32 -8.46 -16.90 9.96
N SER A 33 -7.58 -17.46 9.11
CA SER A 33 -6.21 -17.79 9.47
C SER A 33 -5.27 -16.97 8.60
N VAL A 34 -4.23 -16.41 9.19
CA VAL A 34 -3.22 -15.57 8.50
C VAL A 34 -1.88 -16.28 8.51
N LEU A 35 -1.29 -16.48 7.32
CA LEU A 35 0.09 -16.92 7.11
C LEU A 35 0.90 -15.70 6.65
N SER A 36 1.85 -15.23 7.47
CA SER A 36 2.57 -13.99 7.20
C SER A 36 3.92 -13.93 7.91
N ASP A 37 4.63 -12.79 7.78
CA ASP A 37 5.84 -12.52 8.53
C ASP A 37 5.57 -12.55 10.04
N PRO A 38 6.52 -13.04 10.87
CA PRO A 38 6.40 -13.01 12.34
C PRO A 38 6.06 -11.63 12.90
N THR A 39 6.49 -10.57 12.23
CA THR A 39 6.20 -9.18 12.61
C THR A 39 4.72 -8.79 12.52
N ALA A 40 3.92 -9.56 11.79
CA ALA A 40 2.48 -9.34 11.63
C ALA A 40 1.61 -10.02 12.70
N GLU A 41 2.19 -10.88 13.58
CA GLU A 41 1.45 -11.73 14.52
C GLU A 41 0.49 -10.92 15.42
N ALA A 42 1.01 -9.91 16.09
CA ALA A 42 0.21 -9.12 17.03
C ALA A 42 -1.00 -8.45 16.34
N GLU A 43 -0.81 -7.96 15.11
CA GLU A 43 -1.85 -7.29 14.33
C GLU A 43 -2.88 -8.30 13.78
N ALA A 44 -2.44 -9.49 13.37
CA ALA A 44 -3.32 -10.56 12.92
C ALA A 44 -4.21 -11.07 14.07
N LEU A 45 -3.62 -11.29 15.25
CA LEU A 45 -4.37 -11.67 16.46
C LEU A 45 -5.35 -10.56 16.90
N ALA A 46 -4.94 -9.30 16.83
CA ALA A 46 -5.81 -8.17 17.11
C ALA A 46 -6.99 -8.04 16.13
N ALA A 47 -6.79 -8.49 14.88
CA ALA A 47 -7.88 -8.61 13.90
C ALA A 47 -8.82 -9.79 14.18
N GLY A 48 -8.53 -10.62 15.17
CA GLY A 48 -9.31 -11.82 15.55
C GLY A 48 -9.00 -13.05 14.70
N ALA A 49 -7.90 -13.06 13.97
CA ALA A 49 -7.50 -14.18 13.12
C ALA A 49 -6.54 -15.14 13.85
N ASP A 50 -6.57 -16.42 13.48
CA ASP A 50 -5.50 -17.36 13.83
C ASP A 50 -4.23 -16.98 13.07
N PHE A 51 -3.04 -17.10 13.69
CA PHE A 51 -1.78 -16.72 13.06
C PHE A 51 -0.83 -17.91 12.87
N ARG A 52 -0.11 -17.89 11.73
CA ARG A 52 0.99 -18.78 11.39
C ARG A 52 2.13 -17.97 10.76
N PRO A 53 3.38 -18.09 11.23
CA PRO A 53 4.51 -17.42 10.58
C PRO A 53 4.98 -18.18 9.35
N TRP A 54 5.52 -17.46 8.36
CA TRP A 54 6.41 -18.04 7.36
C TRP A 54 7.64 -18.66 8.06
N ARG A 55 8.12 -19.78 7.57
CA ARG A 55 9.25 -20.53 8.17
C ARG A 55 10.47 -20.58 7.25
N GLU A 56 10.29 -21.03 6.01
CA GLU A 56 11.34 -21.21 5.01
C GLU A 56 11.29 -20.09 3.94
N ALA A 57 10.10 -19.62 3.59
CA ALA A 57 9.95 -18.49 2.69
C ALA A 57 10.62 -17.24 3.27
N PRO A 58 11.28 -16.40 2.46
CA PRO A 58 11.85 -15.14 2.93
C PRO A 58 10.79 -14.29 3.65
N HIS A 59 11.12 -13.80 4.84
CA HIS A 59 10.22 -13.03 5.69
C HIS A 59 10.97 -12.03 6.57
N LEU A 60 10.28 -11.02 7.07
CA LEU A 60 10.81 -10.06 8.03
C LEU A 60 10.86 -10.68 9.44
N ARG A 61 12.05 -10.65 10.06
CA ARG A 61 12.24 -11.06 11.46
C ARG A 61 11.94 -9.93 12.43
N SER A 62 12.22 -8.71 12.04
CA SER A 62 11.85 -7.49 12.76
C SER A 62 11.63 -6.33 11.77
N ARG A 63 11.01 -5.24 12.24
CA ARG A 63 10.80 -4.01 11.43
C ARG A 63 12.01 -3.07 11.43
N ARG A 64 13.17 -3.53 11.85
CA ARG A 64 14.42 -2.77 11.79
C ARG A 64 14.95 -2.72 10.36
N ALA A 65 15.64 -1.65 9.99
CA ALA A 65 16.18 -1.46 8.65
C ALA A 65 17.18 -2.58 8.25
N GLU A 66 17.91 -3.14 9.21
CA GLU A 66 18.87 -4.23 9.00
C GLU A 66 18.23 -5.56 8.58
N ASP A 67 16.98 -5.80 9.01
CA ASP A 67 16.21 -7.01 8.71
C ASP A 67 15.40 -6.89 7.40
N ASP A 68 15.41 -5.72 6.74
CA ASP A 68 14.78 -5.56 5.43
C ASP A 68 15.51 -6.38 4.37
N TYR A 69 15.00 -7.59 4.12
CA TYR A 69 15.59 -8.50 3.13
C TYR A 69 15.36 -8.04 1.68
N ILE A 70 14.35 -7.21 1.44
CA ILE A 70 14.01 -6.71 0.10
C ILE A 70 14.97 -5.60 -0.31
N ARG A 71 15.21 -4.61 0.55
CA ARG A 71 16.09 -3.45 0.33
C ARG A 71 15.82 -2.74 -0.99
N ASP A 72 14.55 -2.58 -1.33
CA ASP A 72 14.11 -1.95 -2.59
C ASP A 72 14.61 -0.51 -2.74
N HIS A 73 14.79 0.19 -1.62
CA HIS A 73 15.33 1.55 -1.54
C HIS A 73 16.79 1.70 -2.01
N GLU A 74 17.57 0.61 -2.05
CA GLU A 74 18.94 0.61 -2.57
C GLU A 74 18.99 0.56 -4.11
N ALA A 75 17.87 0.26 -4.78
CA ALA A 75 17.81 0.24 -6.24
C ALA A 75 17.88 1.65 -6.80
N ARG A 76 18.83 1.88 -7.72
CA ARG A 76 19.09 3.21 -8.33
C ARG A 76 18.35 3.40 -9.65
N THR A 77 17.90 2.33 -10.26
CA THR A 77 17.19 2.36 -11.56
C THR A 77 15.96 1.45 -11.53
N PRO A 78 14.92 1.73 -12.35
CA PRO A 78 13.75 0.88 -12.41
C PRO A 78 14.03 -0.59 -12.74
N PRO A 79 14.93 -0.95 -13.67
CA PRO A 79 15.28 -2.36 -13.89
C PRO A 79 15.93 -3.04 -12.68
N GLN A 80 16.78 -2.33 -11.93
CA GLN A 80 17.36 -2.86 -10.69
C GLN A 80 16.28 -3.09 -9.62
N LEU A 81 15.31 -2.20 -9.50
CA LEU A 81 14.18 -2.36 -8.59
C LEU A 81 13.36 -3.60 -8.96
N ILE A 82 13.02 -3.75 -10.24
CA ILE A 82 12.25 -4.89 -10.75
C ILE A 82 13.03 -6.21 -10.49
N ALA A 83 14.31 -6.26 -10.82
CA ALA A 83 15.14 -7.44 -10.58
C ALA A 83 15.16 -7.82 -9.10
N ARG A 84 15.32 -6.83 -8.21
CA ARG A 84 15.37 -7.04 -6.75
C ARG A 84 14.04 -7.52 -6.19
N LEU A 85 12.93 -6.91 -6.60
CA LEU A 85 11.58 -7.33 -6.20
C LEU A 85 11.28 -8.76 -6.72
N SER A 86 11.64 -9.05 -7.97
CA SER A 86 11.49 -10.38 -8.55
C SER A 86 12.29 -11.44 -7.79
N GLU A 87 13.55 -11.15 -7.48
CA GLU A 87 14.47 -12.06 -6.81
C GLU A 87 14.09 -12.31 -5.34
N ARG A 88 13.67 -11.25 -4.62
CA ARG A 88 13.59 -11.31 -3.16
C ARG A 88 12.18 -11.45 -2.60
N LEU A 89 11.14 -11.11 -3.38
CA LEU A 89 9.76 -11.13 -2.90
C LEU A 89 8.80 -11.90 -3.81
N ILE A 90 8.81 -11.61 -5.13
CA ILE A 90 7.67 -11.93 -5.99
C ILE A 90 7.82 -13.27 -6.70
N CYS A 91 8.95 -13.48 -7.40
CA CYS A 91 9.07 -14.60 -8.33
C CYS A 91 9.99 -15.73 -7.81
N THR A 92 11.24 -15.41 -7.43
CA THR A 92 12.17 -16.44 -6.95
C THR A 92 11.70 -17.12 -5.66
N PRO A 93 11.14 -16.40 -4.65
CA PRO A 93 10.60 -17.03 -3.46
C PRO A 93 9.30 -17.81 -3.67
N SER A 94 8.66 -17.68 -4.84
CA SER A 94 7.35 -18.28 -5.10
C SER A 94 7.27 -19.77 -4.81
N GLY A 95 8.39 -20.51 -5.01
CA GLY A 95 8.44 -21.95 -4.73
C GLY A 95 8.29 -22.29 -3.25
N LEU A 96 8.99 -21.56 -2.36
CA LEU A 96 8.86 -21.74 -0.91
C LEU A 96 7.52 -21.21 -0.39
N GLN A 97 7.08 -20.05 -0.89
CA GLN A 97 5.77 -19.49 -0.56
C GLN A 97 4.64 -20.46 -0.94
N ALA A 98 4.69 -21.06 -2.15
CA ALA A 98 3.69 -22.02 -2.60
C ALA A 98 3.70 -23.29 -1.73
N LYS A 99 4.89 -23.81 -1.38
CA LYS A 99 5.04 -24.97 -0.51
C LYS A 99 4.36 -24.76 0.84
N GLU A 100 4.71 -23.67 1.56
CA GLU A 100 4.16 -23.40 2.88
C GLU A 100 2.67 -23.05 2.82
N THR A 101 2.20 -22.42 1.75
CA THR A 101 0.78 -22.17 1.52
C THR A 101 0.02 -23.48 1.30
N MET A 102 0.57 -24.43 0.54
CA MET A 102 -0.03 -25.76 0.33
C MET A 102 -0.10 -26.53 1.64
N GLU A 103 0.97 -26.54 2.45
CA GLU A 103 0.95 -27.14 3.78
C GLU A 103 -0.13 -26.53 4.69
N ALA A 104 -0.34 -25.19 4.60
CA ALA A 104 -1.40 -24.52 5.33
C ALA A 104 -2.78 -24.89 4.80
N ILE A 105 -2.98 -25.02 3.48
CA ILE A 105 -4.23 -25.47 2.85
C ILE A 105 -4.58 -26.88 3.31
N GLU A 106 -3.64 -27.81 3.28
CA GLU A 106 -3.84 -29.20 3.71
C GLU A 106 -4.21 -29.30 5.20
N ALA A 107 -3.52 -28.53 6.05
CA ALA A 107 -3.73 -28.56 7.49
C ALA A 107 -5.03 -27.88 7.94
N LEU A 108 -5.39 -26.76 7.29
CA LEU A 108 -6.50 -25.89 7.71
C LEU A 108 -7.79 -26.17 6.93
N ARG A 109 -7.68 -26.68 5.71
CA ARG A 109 -8.79 -26.91 4.77
C ARG A 109 -9.69 -25.68 4.62
N PRO A 110 -9.12 -24.54 4.18
CA PRO A 110 -9.90 -23.32 3.99
C PRO A 110 -10.85 -23.46 2.79
N ASP A 111 -11.94 -22.70 2.82
CA ASP A 111 -12.90 -22.63 1.73
C ASP A 111 -12.45 -21.67 0.62
N ALA A 112 -11.60 -20.68 0.94
CA ALA A 112 -11.05 -19.72 -0.01
C ALA A 112 -9.69 -19.19 0.45
N LEU A 113 -8.87 -18.79 -0.53
CA LEU A 113 -7.56 -18.18 -0.32
C LEU A 113 -7.61 -16.68 -0.67
N VAL A 114 -7.14 -15.85 0.26
CA VAL A 114 -6.91 -14.42 0.06
C VAL A 114 -5.41 -14.16 0.17
N CYS A 115 -4.79 -13.61 -0.86
CA CYS A 115 -3.35 -13.42 -0.87
C CYS A 115 -2.96 -12.02 -1.34
N SER A 116 -1.88 -11.49 -0.80
CA SER A 116 -1.31 -10.25 -1.33
C SER A 116 -0.93 -10.41 -2.81
N SER A 117 -1.28 -9.42 -3.63
CA SER A 117 -0.95 -9.42 -5.06
C SER A 117 0.56 -9.49 -5.35
N MET A 118 1.39 -9.19 -4.36
CA MET A 118 2.86 -9.28 -4.46
C MET A 118 3.40 -10.69 -4.17
N LEU A 119 2.59 -11.61 -3.63
CA LEU A 119 2.98 -12.98 -3.33
C LEU A 119 2.39 -13.93 -4.38
N LEU A 120 3.16 -14.24 -5.45
CA LEU A 120 2.67 -15.10 -6.52
C LEU A 120 2.68 -16.59 -6.15
N GLY A 121 3.55 -17.01 -5.24
CA GLY A 121 3.59 -18.39 -4.77
C GLY A 121 2.27 -18.88 -4.14
N PRO A 122 1.66 -18.17 -3.20
CA PRO A 122 0.35 -18.48 -2.66
C PRO A 122 -0.74 -18.58 -3.72
N GLN A 123 -0.72 -17.69 -4.73
CA GLN A 123 -1.69 -17.74 -5.83
C GLN A 123 -1.55 -19.04 -6.64
N VAL A 124 -0.29 -19.46 -6.92
CA VAL A 124 -0.01 -20.75 -7.56
C VAL A 124 -0.53 -21.92 -6.71
N ALA A 125 -0.31 -21.91 -5.40
CA ALA A 125 -0.80 -22.96 -4.50
C ALA A 125 -2.33 -23.04 -4.49
N GLY A 126 -3.02 -21.89 -4.41
CA GLY A 126 -4.47 -21.83 -4.42
C GLY A 126 -5.07 -22.31 -5.76
N GLU A 127 -4.48 -21.91 -6.89
CA GLU A 127 -4.86 -22.39 -8.23
C GLU A 127 -4.70 -23.90 -8.33
N ALA A 128 -3.56 -24.45 -7.88
CA ALA A 128 -3.30 -25.89 -7.89
C ALA A 128 -4.23 -26.69 -6.96
N ALA A 129 -4.63 -26.10 -5.84
CA ALA A 129 -5.59 -26.71 -4.91
C ALA A 129 -7.04 -26.57 -5.36
N GLY A 130 -7.32 -25.86 -6.46
CA GLY A 130 -8.68 -25.60 -6.94
C GLY A 130 -9.51 -24.70 -6.02
N LEU A 131 -8.86 -23.90 -5.16
CA LEU A 131 -9.54 -22.95 -4.29
C LEU A 131 -9.88 -21.65 -5.02
N PRO A 132 -10.98 -20.97 -4.65
CA PRO A 132 -11.20 -19.59 -5.08
C PRO A 132 -10.08 -18.70 -4.55
N VAL A 133 -9.26 -18.13 -5.45
CA VAL A 133 -8.16 -17.24 -5.10
C VAL A 133 -8.60 -15.78 -5.28
N THR A 134 -8.44 -14.98 -4.25
CA THR A 134 -8.59 -13.53 -4.31
C THR A 134 -7.25 -12.86 -4.01
N ALA A 135 -6.74 -12.06 -4.96
CA ALA A 135 -5.52 -11.26 -4.75
C ALA A 135 -5.89 -9.87 -4.22
N THR A 136 -5.31 -9.47 -3.09
CA THR A 136 -5.50 -8.13 -2.52
C THR A 136 -4.40 -7.18 -2.99
N MET A 137 -4.78 -5.96 -3.35
CA MET A 137 -3.88 -4.91 -3.81
C MET A 137 -4.09 -3.66 -2.94
N PRO A 138 -3.22 -3.40 -1.94
CA PRO A 138 -3.43 -2.36 -0.93
C PRO A 138 -3.14 -0.93 -1.41
N ASN A 139 -2.89 -0.75 -2.68
CA ASN A 139 -2.69 0.53 -3.37
C ASN A 139 -3.59 0.62 -4.62
N VAL A 140 -3.37 1.61 -5.49
CA VAL A 140 -4.06 1.68 -6.79
C VAL A 140 -3.69 0.49 -7.67
N TYR A 141 -4.56 0.15 -8.61
CA TYR A 141 -4.26 -0.92 -9.58
C TYR A 141 -3.02 -0.54 -10.41
N PHE A 142 -1.92 -1.27 -10.21
CA PHE A 142 -0.61 -0.90 -10.74
C PHE A 142 -0.26 -1.56 -12.08
N LEU A 143 -1.05 -2.54 -12.54
CA LEU A 143 -0.78 -3.18 -13.82
C LEU A 143 -1.15 -2.27 -15.00
N PRO A 144 -0.45 -2.42 -16.12
CA PRO A 144 -0.69 -1.60 -17.29
C PRO A 144 -2.11 -1.78 -17.84
N VAL A 145 -2.80 -0.65 -18.02
CA VAL A 145 -4.10 -0.62 -18.73
C VAL A 145 -4.12 0.53 -19.73
N PRO A 146 -4.86 0.42 -20.82
CA PRO A 146 -4.97 1.49 -21.81
C PRO A 146 -5.45 2.81 -21.18
N GLY A 147 -4.78 3.90 -21.49
CA GLY A 147 -5.16 5.24 -21.02
C GLY A 147 -4.52 5.68 -19.69
N ARG A 148 -3.87 4.77 -18.98
CA ARG A 148 -3.08 5.13 -17.78
C ARG A 148 -1.59 5.24 -18.10
N PRO A 149 -0.87 6.15 -17.43
CA PRO A 149 0.59 6.17 -17.50
C PRO A 149 1.18 4.93 -16.84
N PRO A 150 2.42 4.53 -17.23
CA PRO A 150 3.11 3.43 -16.56
C PRO A 150 3.31 3.72 -15.08
N PHE A 151 3.07 2.70 -14.25
CA PHE A 151 3.19 2.80 -12.78
C PHE A 151 4.60 3.21 -12.35
N GLY A 152 4.67 4.02 -11.30
CA GLY A 152 5.92 4.53 -10.72
C GLY A 152 6.52 5.74 -11.45
N THR A 153 5.91 6.21 -12.54
CA THR A 153 6.43 7.36 -13.31
C THR A 153 5.99 8.73 -12.77
N GLY A 154 4.88 8.78 -12.06
CA GLY A 154 4.27 10.02 -11.61
C GLY A 154 3.83 10.95 -12.76
N TRP A 155 3.55 10.36 -13.92
CA TRP A 155 3.04 11.11 -15.08
C TRP A 155 1.51 11.27 -15.00
N LYS A 156 1.02 12.27 -15.73
CA LYS A 156 -0.40 12.40 -15.97
C LYS A 156 -0.83 11.53 -17.15
N PRO A 157 -2.09 11.10 -17.21
CA PRO A 157 -2.63 10.40 -18.38
C PRO A 157 -2.36 11.16 -19.69
N ALA A 158 -1.92 10.44 -20.71
CA ALA A 158 -1.52 11.02 -21.98
C ALA A 158 -2.73 11.56 -22.76
N ARG A 159 -2.67 12.84 -23.17
CA ARG A 159 -3.74 13.51 -23.94
C ARG A 159 -3.61 13.43 -25.45
N GLY A 160 -2.46 12.96 -25.98
CA GLY A 160 -2.16 12.96 -27.41
C GLY A 160 -1.40 11.71 -27.87
N PRO A 161 -1.22 11.53 -29.20
CA PRO A 161 -0.60 10.33 -29.76
C PRO A 161 0.85 10.13 -29.31
N LEU A 162 1.65 11.19 -29.20
CA LEU A 162 3.03 11.12 -28.73
C LEU A 162 3.12 10.65 -27.27
N GLY A 163 2.25 11.18 -26.40
CA GLY A 163 2.18 10.73 -25.01
C GLY A 163 1.77 9.26 -24.91
N ARG A 164 0.79 8.82 -25.67
CA ARG A 164 0.39 7.41 -25.74
C ARG A 164 1.49 6.50 -26.27
N ALA A 165 2.26 6.95 -27.27
CA ALA A 165 3.42 6.21 -27.77
C ALA A 165 4.52 6.07 -26.71
N ARG A 166 4.83 7.17 -25.99
CA ARG A 166 5.75 7.17 -24.85
C ARG A 166 5.31 6.15 -23.80
N ASP A 167 4.04 6.20 -23.38
CA ASP A 167 3.50 5.33 -22.31
C ASP A 167 3.59 3.86 -22.74
N ARG A 168 3.26 3.53 -24.01
CA ARG A 168 3.42 2.18 -24.56
C ARG A 168 4.88 1.71 -24.54
N ALA A 169 5.82 2.57 -24.96
CA ALA A 169 7.24 2.24 -24.98
C ALA A 169 7.76 1.93 -23.58
N VAL A 170 7.42 2.76 -22.58
CA VAL A 170 7.85 2.54 -21.19
C VAL A 170 7.17 1.30 -20.59
N THR A 171 5.90 1.06 -20.88
CA THR A 171 5.21 -0.18 -20.49
C THR A 171 5.89 -1.42 -21.08
N ALA A 172 6.27 -1.39 -22.37
CA ALA A 172 6.97 -2.50 -23.02
C ALA A 172 8.36 -2.75 -22.40
N LEU A 173 9.09 -1.68 -22.06
CA LEU A 173 10.37 -1.79 -21.34
C LEU A 173 10.19 -2.41 -19.95
N GLY A 174 9.15 -2.00 -19.22
CA GLY A 174 8.79 -2.60 -17.93
C GLY A 174 8.46 -4.09 -18.05
N ALA A 175 7.62 -4.46 -19.01
CA ALA A 175 7.28 -5.86 -19.30
C ALA A 175 8.53 -6.70 -19.65
N ARG A 176 9.46 -6.13 -20.43
CA ARG A 176 10.75 -6.79 -20.72
C ARG A 176 11.60 -6.98 -19.47
N ALA A 177 11.64 -5.99 -18.57
CA ALA A 177 12.39 -6.08 -17.32
C ALA A 177 11.84 -7.18 -16.40
N TRP A 178 10.51 -7.35 -16.35
CA TRP A 178 9.87 -8.41 -15.56
C TRP A 178 10.13 -9.84 -16.07
N ARG A 179 10.65 -10.00 -17.29
CA ARG A 179 11.00 -11.36 -17.82
C ARG A 179 12.00 -12.10 -16.95
N VAL A 180 12.80 -11.41 -16.16
CA VAL A 180 13.77 -12.01 -15.20
C VAL A 180 13.07 -12.93 -14.18
N GLY A 181 11.81 -12.64 -13.83
CA GLY A 181 11.04 -13.43 -12.88
C GLY A 181 10.22 -14.56 -13.49
N LEU A 182 10.16 -14.65 -14.81
CA LEU A 182 9.26 -15.60 -15.48
C LEU A 182 9.70 -17.06 -15.31
N GLU A 183 11.00 -17.33 -15.42
CA GLU A 183 11.56 -18.68 -15.27
C GLU A 183 11.30 -19.25 -13.87
N PRO A 184 11.70 -18.60 -12.75
CA PRO A 184 11.46 -19.15 -11.42
C PRO A 184 9.96 -19.29 -11.10
N LEU A 185 9.10 -18.40 -11.57
CA LEU A 185 7.66 -18.53 -11.39
C LEU A 185 7.11 -19.73 -12.18
N ASN A 186 7.49 -19.90 -13.45
CA ASN A 186 7.07 -21.05 -14.26
C ASN A 186 7.64 -22.38 -13.73
N ALA A 187 8.84 -22.39 -13.17
CA ALA A 187 9.37 -23.56 -12.47
C ALA A 187 8.51 -23.91 -11.23
N THR A 188 8.01 -22.91 -10.51
CA THR A 188 7.06 -23.13 -9.41
C THR A 188 5.74 -23.71 -9.94
N ARG A 189 5.15 -23.14 -10.98
CA ARG A 189 3.90 -23.62 -11.58
C ARG A 189 4.01 -25.07 -12.07
N ALA A 190 5.13 -25.39 -12.74
CA ALA A 190 5.40 -26.75 -13.24
C ALA A 190 5.43 -27.82 -12.12
N ARG A 191 5.93 -27.48 -10.93
CA ARG A 191 5.93 -28.38 -9.76
C ARG A 191 4.52 -28.76 -9.32
N TYR A 192 3.54 -27.91 -9.59
CA TYR A 192 2.12 -28.11 -9.26
C TYR A 192 1.28 -28.51 -10.47
N GLY A 193 1.90 -28.86 -11.61
CA GLY A 193 1.20 -29.34 -12.82
C GLY A 193 0.46 -28.24 -13.57
N LEU A 194 0.76 -26.96 -13.33
CA LEU A 194 0.11 -25.82 -13.97
C LEU A 194 0.84 -25.42 -15.26
N ALA A 195 0.09 -24.93 -16.26
CA ALA A 195 0.66 -24.44 -17.51
C ALA A 195 1.57 -23.20 -17.28
N PRO A 196 2.64 -23.04 -18.08
CA PRO A 196 3.52 -21.89 -18.00
C PRO A 196 2.80 -20.60 -18.44
N LEU A 197 3.19 -19.47 -17.84
CA LEU A 197 2.74 -18.13 -18.16
C LEU A 197 3.62 -17.49 -19.24
N ALA A 198 3.07 -16.56 -20.01
CA ALA A 198 3.81 -15.73 -20.96
C ALA A 198 4.46 -14.51 -20.30
N HIS A 199 3.90 -14.03 -19.19
CA HIS A 199 4.47 -12.93 -18.39
C HIS A 199 4.11 -13.08 -16.91
N VAL A 200 4.94 -12.49 -16.03
CA VAL A 200 4.85 -12.68 -14.56
C VAL A 200 3.47 -12.33 -14.00
N TRP A 201 2.90 -11.22 -14.44
CA TRP A 201 1.64 -10.70 -13.90
C TRP A 201 0.38 -11.39 -14.45
N GLU A 202 0.52 -12.28 -15.42
CA GLU A 202 -0.56 -13.14 -15.90
C GLU A 202 -1.10 -14.05 -14.78
N GLN A 203 -0.29 -14.31 -13.73
CA GLN A 203 -0.77 -15.04 -12.55
C GLN A 203 -2.00 -14.38 -11.90
N LEU A 204 -2.13 -13.06 -11.97
CA LEU A 204 -3.30 -12.34 -11.45
C LEU A 204 -4.56 -12.53 -12.29
N ASP A 205 -4.41 -12.91 -13.58
CA ASP A 205 -5.55 -13.22 -14.44
C ASP A 205 -6.19 -14.58 -14.07
N HIS A 206 -5.41 -15.47 -13.42
CA HIS A 206 -5.90 -16.73 -12.85
C HIS A 206 -6.61 -16.56 -11.52
N ALA A 207 -6.49 -15.41 -10.85
CA ALA A 207 -7.25 -15.13 -9.66
C ALA A 207 -8.73 -14.90 -9.99
N ARG A 208 -9.64 -15.48 -9.20
CA ARG A 208 -11.07 -15.19 -9.29
C ARG A 208 -11.34 -13.69 -9.21
N ARG A 209 -10.60 -13.01 -8.33
CA ARG A 209 -10.75 -11.57 -8.09
C ARG A 209 -9.43 -10.91 -7.73
N VAL A 210 -9.22 -9.70 -8.22
CA VAL A 210 -8.21 -8.77 -7.72
C VAL A 210 -8.93 -7.65 -6.98
N LEU A 211 -8.84 -7.65 -5.64
CA LEU A 211 -9.44 -6.63 -4.78
C LEU A 211 -8.47 -5.47 -4.60
N VAL A 212 -8.77 -4.34 -5.23
CA VAL A 212 -8.01 -3.10 -5.06
C VAL A 212 -8.54 -2.37 -3.82
N LEU A 213 -7.76 -2.37 -2.73
CA LEU A 213 -8.13 -1.77 -1.44
C LEU A 213 -7.84 -0.25 -1.46
N SER A 214 -8.36 0.40 -2.48
CA SER A 214 -8.20 1.82 -2.76
C SER A 214 -9.49 2.42 -3.27
N SER A 215 -9.52 3.75 -3.37
CA SER A 215 -10.64 4.51 -3.92
C SER A 215 -10.59 4.55 -5.44
N ARG A 216 -11.69 4.20 -6.08
CA ARG A 216 -11.86 4.38 -7.52
C ARG A 216 -11.77 5.85 -7.93
N SER A 217 -12.27 6.75 -7.09
CA SER A 217 -12.21 8.21 -7.33
C SER A 217 -10.81 8.79 -7.17
N PHE A 218 -9.93 8.12 -6.43
CA PHE A 218 -8.52 8.52 -6.30
C PHE A 218 -7.68 8.06 -7.49
N ASP A 219 -8.04 6.96 -8.15
CA ASP A 219 -7.29 6.45 -9.29
C ASP A 219 -7.73 7.10 -10.62
N ASP A 220 -6.89 6.98 -11.64
CA ASP A 220 -7.19 7.48 -12.97
C ASP A 220 -8.21 6.58 -13.67
N PRO A 221 -9.24 7.14 -14.33
CA PRO A 221 -10.21 6.35 -15.05
C PRO A 221 -9.56 5.53 -16.17
N ALA A 222 -9.86 4.23 -16.21
CA ALA A 222 -9.45 3.35 -17.30
C ALA A 222 -10.35 2.11 -17.35
N PRO A 223 -10.47 1.43 -18.50
CA PRO A 223 -11.04 0.10 -18.54
C PRO A 223 -10.15 -0.86 -17.75
N LEU A 224 -10.76 -1.67 -16.90
CA LEU A 224 -10.07 -2.65 -16.06
C LEU A 224 -10.46 -4.05 -16.48
N PRO A 225 -9.61 -5.07 -16.22
CA PRO A 225 -10.02 -6.47 -16.35
C PRO A 225 -11.29 -6.77 -15.53
N GLU A 226 -12.11 -7.72 -15.99
CA GLU A 226 -13.40 -8.07 -15.36
C GLU A 226 -13.24 -8.60 -13.92
N ASN A 227 -12.11 -9.24 -13.63
CA ASN A 227 -11.80 -9.74 -12.29
C ASN A 227 -11.28 -8.67 -11.33
N VAL A 228 -11.14 -7.41 -11.72
CA VAL A 228 -10.66 -6.30 -10.88
C VAL A 228 -11.82 -5.55 -10.24
N LEU A 229 -11.85 -5.49 -8.92
CA LEU A 229 -12.84 -4.75 -8.13
C LEU A 229 -12.15 -3.75 -7.18
N TYR A 230 -12.56 -2.48 -7.24
CA TYR A 230 -12.18 -1.48 -6.24
C TYR A 230 -13.09 -1.61 -5.02
N ALA A 231 -12.54 -2.06 -3.92
CA ALA A 231 -13.29 -2.37 -2.70
C ALA A 231 -13.21 -1.27 -1.61
N GLY A 232 -12.89 -0.06 -2.04
CA GLY A 232 -12.78 1.11 -1.16
C GLY A 232 -11.47 1.16 -0.38
N ALA A 233 -11.11 2.37 0.05
CA ALA A 233 -9.91 2.60 0.84
C ALA A 233 -10.09 2.12 2.29
N ARG A 234 -9.07 1.44 2.83
CA ARG A 234 -9.02 0.98 4.22
C ARG A 234 -8.23 1.98 5.04
N LEU A 235 -8.91 2.75 5.88
CA LEU A 235 -8.36 3.96 6.50
C LEU A 235 -8.12 3.84 8.02
N GLY A 236 -8.34 2.67 8.62
CA GLY A 236 -8.09 2.42 10.04
C GLY A 236 -6.63 2.65 10.44
N ASP A 237 -6.40 3.04 11.69
CA ASP A 237 -5.05 3.13 12.23
C ASP A 237 -4.52 1.72 12.52
N PRO A 238 -3.19 1.48 12.35
CA PRO A 238 -2.56 0.23 12.75
C PRO A 238 -2.67 -0.02 14.26
N GLY A 239 -2.76 -1.28 14.67
CA GLY A 239 -2.93 -1.66 16.08
C GLY A 239 -1.75 -1.33 17.01
N TRP A 240 -0.58 -1.01 16.42
CA TRP A 240 0.63 -0.65 17.16
C TRP A 240 0.78 0.86 17.46
N VAL A 241 -0.23 1.66 17.11
CA VAL A 241 -0.19 3.11 17.28
C VAL A 241 -0.40 3.49 18.75
N GLU A 242 0.50 4.32 19.27
CA GLU A 242 0.46 4.83 20.63
C GLU A 242 -0.58 5.95 20.80
N PRO A 243 -1.18 6.09 22.02
CA PRO A 243 -2.02 7.25 22.33
C PRO A 243 -1.26 8.56 22.10
N TRP A 244 -1.96 9.59 21.65
CA TRP A 244 -1.37 10.88 21.33
C TRP A 244 -2.21 12.02 21.91
N GLU A 245 -1.53 13.02 22.47
CA GLU A 245 -2.11 14.28 22.93
C GLU A 245 -1.61 15.43 22.05
N ALA A 246 -2.53 16.32 21.70
CA ALA A 246 -2.22 17.47 20.84
C ALA A 246 -1.27 18.43 21.57
N PRO A 247 -0.26 19.01 20.88
CA PRO A 247 0.55 20.09 21.46
C PRO A 247 -0.33 21.25 21.93
N ALA A 248 -0.09 21.75 23.15
CA ALA A 248 -0.87 22.80 23.80
C ALA A 248 -0.50 24.20 23.25
N VAL A 249 -0.57 24.39 21.94
CA VAL A 249 -0.29 25.65 21.25
C VAL A 249 -1.49 25.98 20.36
N ASP A 250 -2.01 27.20 20.49
CA ASP A 250 -3.10 27.68 19.63
C ASP A 250 -2.53 28.14 18.28
N ALA A 251 -2.32 27.19 17.38
CA ALA A 251 -1.82 27.39 16.03
C ALA A 251 -2.30 26.25 15.12
N PRO A 252 -2.31 26.46 13.79
CA PRO A 252 -2.64 25.40 12.83
C PRO A 252 -1.77 24.17 13.02
N LEU A 253 -2.36 22.95 13.06
CA LEU A 253 -1.64 21.69 13.21
C LEU A 253 -1.14 21.19 11.86
N VAL A 254 0.13 20.82 11.77
CA VAL A 254 0.73 20.16 10.61
C VAL A 254 1.18 18.76 11.02
N LEU A 255 0.67 17.74 10.33
CA LEU A 255 1.18 16.37 10.46
C LEU A 255 2.36 16.17 9.49
N VAL A 256 3.49 15.68 9.98
CA VAL A 256 4.61 15.20 9.16
C VAL A 256 4.71 13.68 9.34
N ALA A 257 4.41 12.94 8.25
CA ALA A 257 4.39 11.48 8.29
C ALA A 257 5.09 10.92 7.05
N LEU A 258 6.28 10.33 7.26
CA LEU A 258 7.01 9.62 6.23
C LEU A 258 6.73 8.11 6.29
N SER A 259 7.59 7.29 5.66
CA SER A 259 7.43 5.83 5.64
C SER A 259 7.61 5.22 7.02
N SER A 260 6.79 4.26 7.38
CA SER A 260 7.00 3.41 8.55
C SER A 260 8.08 2.35 8.32
N GLY A 261 8.40 2.04 7.06
CA GLY A 261 9.49 1.15 6.67
C GLY A 261 10.77 1.89 6.27
N ALA A 262 11.86 1.16 6.11
CA ALA A 262 13.17 1.71 5.72
C ALA A 262 13.13 2.25 4.29
N GLN A 263 13.50 3.53 4.10
CA GLN A 263 13.58 4.20 2.78
C GLN A 263 14.68 5.28 2.71
N ASP A 264 15.73 5.19 3.52
CA ASP A 264 16.79 6.22 3.62
C ASP A 264 16.21 7.66 3.77
N GLN A 265 15.19 7.78 4.62
CA GLN A 265 14.37 8.99 4.73
C GLN A 265 14.85 9.99 5.77
N PHE A 266 15.87 9.66 6.57
CA PHE A 266 16.33 10.49 7.68
C PHE A 266 16.72 11.91 7.25
N GLY A 267 17.55 12.04 6.20
CA GLY A 267 17.95 13.33 5.67
C GLY A 267 16.78 14.16 5.10
N VAL A 268 15.76 13.49 4.55
CA VAL A 268 14.54 14.14 4.05
C VAL A 268 13.73 14.65 5.23
N LEU A 269 13.53 13.82 6.27
CA LEU A 269 12.77 14.18 7.47
C LEU A 269 13.38 15.40 8.17
N ARG A 270 14.70 15.43 8.38
CA ARG A 270 15.39 16.57 8.98
C ARG A 270 15.17 17.88 8.20
N ARG A 271 15.20 17.84 6.87
CA ARG A 271 14.94 19.03 6.05
C ARG A 271 13.47 19.49 6.15
N ILE A 272 12.54 18.56 6.20
CA ILE A 272 11.12 18.87 6.40
C ILE A 272 10.90 19.52 7.76
N VAL A 273 11.41 18.92 8.84
CA VAL A 273 11.31 19.45 10.21
C VAL A 273 11.92 20.84 10.29
N ALA A 274 13.13 21.04 9.74
CA ALA A 274 13.78 22.35 9.73
C ALA A 274 12.95 23.42 8.96
N GLY A 275 12.21 23.02 7.93
CA GLY A 275 11.30 23.94 7.22
C GLY A 275 10.03 24.25 8.02
N VAL A 276 9.36 23.24 8.54
CA VAL A 276 8.12 23.37 9.33
C VAL A 276 8.39 24.18 10.61
N ALA A 277 9.54 23.98 11.25
CA ALA A 277 9.96 24.69 12.47
C ALA A 277 10.07 26.23 12.29
N THR A 278 10.15 26.75 11.07
CA THR A 278 10.17 28.19 10.81
C THR A 278 8.78 28.83 10.67
N LEU A 279 7.73 28.01 10.73
CA LEU A 279 6.35 28.47 10.55
C LEU A 279 5.62 28.70 11.88
N PRO A 280 4.63 29.61 11.94
CA PRO A 280 3.78 29.78 13.10
C PRO A 280 2.71 28.66 13.15
N VAL A 281 3.15 27.42 13.32
CA VAL A 281 2.31 26.23 13.37
C VAL A 281 2.71 25.37 14.57
N ARG A 282 1.83 24.53 15.03
CA ARG A 282 2.19 23.36 15.82
C ARG A 282 2.35 22.16 14.88
N ALA A 283 3.29 21.28 15.16
CA ALA A 283 3.50 20.12 14.30
C ALA A 283 3.66 18.83 15.10
N VAL A 284 3.19 17.73 14.51
CA VAL A 284 3.45 16.37 14.96
C VAL A 284 4.21 15.64 13.85
N VAL A 285 5.36 15.09 14.21
CA VAL A 285 6.24 14.34 13.34
C VAL A 285 6.24 12.89 13.78
N THR A 286 5.75 11.99 12.93
CA THR A 286 5.82 10.54 13.21
C THR A 286 7.00 9.93 12.49
N THR A 287 7.89 9.24 13.23
CA THR A 287 9.12 8.66 12.70
C THR A 287 8.97 7.20 12.24
N GLY A 288 7.95 6.50 12.74
CA GLY A 288 7.79 5.06 12.55
C GLY A 288 8.87 4.26 13.30
N HIS A 289 9.09 3.02 12.86
CA HIS A 289 10.09 2.14 13.47
C HIS A 289 11.51 2.36 12.94
N ALA A 290 11.66 3.03 11.81
CA ALA A 290 12.95 3.18 11.11
C ALA A 290 13.84 4.30 11.66
N ILE A 291 13.31 5.25 12.43
CA ILE A 291 14.05 6.41 12.96
C ILE A 291 13.70 6.58 14.45
N ASP A 292 14.71 6.76 15.31
CA ASP A 292 14.47 7.10 16.70
C ASP A 292 14.03 8.58 16.80
N PRO A 293 12.91 8.90 17.47
CA PRO A 293 12.50 10.29 17.69
C PRO A 293 13.58 11.18 18.31
N ALA A 294 14.43 10.63 19.17
CA ALA A 294 15.54 11.37 19.81
C ALA A 294 16.60 11.86 18.82
N ASP A 295 16.72 11.21 17.66
CA ASP A 295 17.67 11.61 16.60
C ASP A 295 17.17 12.79 15.75
N VAL A 296 15.93 13.25 15.96
CA VAL A 296 15.30 14.32 15.20
C VAL A 296 15.12 15.57 16.06
N PRO A 297 16.13 16.45 16.16
CA PRO A 297 16.02 17.66 16.96
C PRO A 297 14.94 18.60 16.40
N ALA A 298 14.08 19.10 17.28
CA ALA A 298 12.97 19.98 16.93
C ALA A 298 12.69 21.01 18.05
N PRO A 299 12.18 22.22 17.73
CA PRO A 299 11.76 23.19 18.74
C PRO A 299 10.46 22.75 19.42
N GLY A 300 10.14 23.33 20.59
CA GLY A 300 9.03 22.87 21.45
C GLY A 300 7.62 22.87 20.84
N HIS A 301 7.38 23.61 19.74
CA HIS A 301 6.11 23.59 19.01
C HIS A 301 6.04 22.47 17.96
N VAL A 302 7.11 21.68 17.80
CA VAL A 302 7.20 20.51 16.90
C VAL A 302 7.44 19.27 17.77
N GLN A 303 6.38 18.49 17.96
CA GLN A 303 6.43 17.24 18.72
C GLN A 303 6.92 16.11 17.80
N VAL A 304 8.00 15.43 18.17
CA VAL A 304 8.50 14.27 17.44
C VAL A 304 8.18 13.02 18.25
N VAL A 305 7.43 12.09 17.65
CA VAL A 305 6.98 10.86 18.30
C VAL A 305 7.21 9.66 17.37
N ARG A 306 7.28 8.47 17.92
CA ARG A 306 7.39 7.24 17.13
C ARG A 306 6.14 6.99 16.29
N SER A 307 4.98 7.12 16.93
CA SER A 307 3.68 6.95 16.29
C SER A 307 2.64 7.90 16.87
N ALA A 308 1.57 8.13 16.16
CA ALA A 308 0.37 8.81 16.61
C ALA A 308 -0.83 8.29 15.81
N PRO A 309 -2.06 8.23 16.37
CA PRO A 309 -3.25 7.85 15.62
C PRO A 309 -3.52 8.89 14.54
N HIS A 310 -3.23 8.55 13.29
CA HIS A 310 -3.42 9.49 12.19
C HIS A 310 -4.87 9.93 12.07
N SER A 311 -5.85 9.09 12.43
CA SER A 311 -7.26 9.46 12.48
C SER A 311 -7.52 10.64 13.43
N ALA A 312 -6.96 10.61 14.65
CA ALA A 312 -7.11 11.67 15.65
C ALA A 312 -6.33 12.95 15.25
N VAL A 313 -5.08 12.78 14.77
CA VAL A 313 -4.25 13.92 14.33
C VAL A 313 -4.87 14.63 13.14
N LEU A 314 -5.33 13.88 12.13
CA LEU A 314 -5.92 14.42 10.90
C LEU A 314 -7.24 15.13 11.15
N GLY A 315 -8.00 14.73 12.17
CA GLY A 315 -9.20 15.43 12.59
C GLY A 315 -8.97 16.89 13.01
N GLN A 316 -7.72 17.22 13.41
CA GLN A 316 -7.30 18.56 13.82
C GLN A 316 -6.32 19.22 12.83
N ALA A 317 -5.77 18.47 11.87
CA ALA A 317 -4.71 18.95 10.99
C ALA A 317 -5.21 19.97 9.96
N ALA A 318 -4.39 21.00 9.76
CA ALA A 318 -4.55 21.98 8.71
C ALA A 318 -3.86 21.56 7.40
N ALA A 319 -2.75 20.82 7.49
CA ALA A 319 -2.01 20.27 6.36
C ALA A 319 -1.23 19.01 6.77
N VAL A 320 -0.87 18.20 5.77
CA VAL A 320 0.01 17.03 5.93
C VAL A 320 1.24 17.20 5.06
N VAL A 321 2.41 16.84 5.58
CA VAL A 321 3.65 16.65 4.82
C VAL A 321 4.00 15.18 4.83
N THR A 322 4.09 14.55 3.66
CA THR A 322 4.29 13.10 3.56
C THR A 322 5.23 12.73 2.40
N HIS A 323 5.81 11.54 2.46
CA HIS A 323 6.49 10.93 1.32
C HIS A 323 5.53 10.52 0.18
N GLY A 324 4.21 10.42 0.45
CA GLY A 324 3.24 10.02 -0.54
C GLY A 324 2.82 8.55 -0.48
N GLY A 325 3.10 7.86 0.63
CA GLY A 325 2.58 6.51 0.83
C GLY A 325 1.06 6.49 0.77
N HIS A 326 0.51 5.48 0.09
CA HIS A 326 -0.90 5.41 -0.28
C HIS A 326 -1.84 5.59 0.91
N GLY A 327 -1.61 4.86 2.01
CA GLY A 327 -2.45 4.94 3.19
C GLY A 327 -2.47 6.33 3.84
N THR A 328 -1.31 7.00 3.96
CA THR A 328 -1.23 8.35 4.53
C THR A 328 -1.92 9.38 3.65
N VAL A 329 -1.74 9.30 2.33
CA VAL A 329 -2.40 10.20 1.37
C VAL A 329 -3.92 10.03 1.44
N LEU A 330 -4.42 8.81 1.39
CA LEU A 330 -5.88 8.59 1.44
C LEU A 330 -6.50 8.98 2.78
N ARG A 331 -5.83 8.73 3.92
CA ARG A 331 -6.31 9.21 5.23
C ARG A 331 -6.37 10.75 5.28
N ALA A 332 -5.33 11.44 4.77
CA ALA A 332 -5.34 12.90 4.70
C ALA A 332 -6.50 13.42 3.84
N LEU A 333 -6.70 12.84 2.65
CA LEU A 333 -7.78 13.24 1.75
C LEU A 333 -9.16 12.89 2.31
N ALA A 334 -9.32 11.77 2.99
CA ALA A 334 -10.58 11.39 3.64
C ALA A 334 -10.96 12.32 4.80
N ALA A 335 -9.96 12.89 5.48
CA ALA A 335 -10.15 13.94 6.49
C ALA A 335 -10.32 15.35 5.90
N GLY A 336 -10.28 15.50 4.57
CA GLY A 336 -10.35 16.79 3.90
C GLY A 336 -9.12 17.68 4.12
N VAL A 337 -7.96 17.07 4.41
CA VAL A 337 -6.70 17.77 4.71
C VAL A 337 -5.78 17.76 3.48
N PRO A 338 -5.32 18.94 3.03
CA PRO A 338 -4.42 19.02 1.88
C PRO A 338 -3.02 18.51 2.21
N ALA A 339 -2.34 17.93 1.20
CA ALA A 339 -1.06 17.28 1.39
C ALA A 339 0.08 17.91 0.58
N LEU A 340 1.24 18.08 1.22
CA LEU A 340 2.53 18.29 0.56
C LEU A 340 3.23 16.94 0.43
N VAL A 341 3.50 16.53 -0.80
CA VAL A 341 4.11 15.22 -1.08
C VAL A 341 5.56 15.37 -1.56
N LEU A 342 6.49 14.67 -0.90
CA LEU A 342 7.90 14.57 -1.28
C LEU A 342 8.23 13.10 -1.64
N PRO A 343 7.90 12.63 -2.86
CA PRO A 343 8.00 11.21 -3.22
C PRO A 343 9.43 10.73 -3.33
N MET A 344 9.75 9.60 -2.72
CA MET A 344 11.09 8.99 -2.69
C MET A 344 11.19 7.72 -3.54
N GLY A 345 10.08 7.09 -3.92
CA GLY A 345 10.05 5.87 -4.72
C GLY A 345 8.71 5.15 -4.69
N ARG A 346 8.68 3.90 -5.10
CA ARG A 346 7.49 3.04 -5.11
C ARG A 346 6.29 3.69 -5.84
N ASP A 347 5.09 3.67 -5.27
CA ASP A 347 3.86 4.30 -5.76
C ASP A 347 3.75 5.81 -5.48
N GLN A 348 4.71 6.36 -4.76
CA GLN A 348 4.63 7.72 -4.21
C GLN A 348 4.62 8.80 -5.28
N LEU A 349 5.34 8.58 -6.41
CA LEU A 349 5.32 9.51 -7.54
C LEU A 349 3.93 9.62 -8.16
N ASP A 350 3.25 8.49 -8.28
CA ASP A 350 1.91 8.40 -8.85
C ASP A 350 0.86 8.99 -7.88
N ASN A 351 0.99 8.70 -6.59
CA ASN A 351 0.14 9.31 -5.55
C ASN A 351 0.31 10.82 -5.51
N ALA A 352 1.54 11.33 -5.62
CA ALA A 352 1.81 12.77 -5.69
C ALA A 352 1.18 13.42 -6.93
N ALA A 353 1.26 12.76 -8.10
CA ALA A 353 0.62 13.26 -9.32
C ALA A 353 -0.90 13.36 -9.14
N ARG A 354 -1.52 12.34 -8.54
CA ARG A 354 -2.97 12.31 -8.27
C ARG A 354 -3.40 13.38 -7.27
N VAL A 355 -2.64 13.60 -6.20
CA VAL A 355 -2.91 14.68 -5.22
C VAL A 355 -2.91 16.05 -5.90
N VAL A 356 -1.89 16.32 -6.74
CA VAL A 356 -1.78 17.58 -7.45
C VAL A 356 -2.89 17.75 -8.49
N GLU A 357 -3.21 16.70 -9.24
CA GLU A 357 -4.25 16.75 -10.28
C GLU A 357 -5.64 17.00 -9.70
N ARG A 358 -5.91 16.49 -8.51
CA ARG A 358 -7.18 16.72 -7.80
C ARG A 358 -7.25 18.05 -7.07
N GLY A 359 -6.18 18.87 -7.18
CA GLY A 359 -6.08 20.17 -6.51
C GLY A 359 -6.06 20.05 -4.98
N ALA A 360 -5.69 18.89 -4.46
CA ALA A 360 -5.70 18.58 -3.03
C ALA A 360 -4.31 18.71 -2.37
N GLY A 361 -3.34 19.28 -3.08
CA GLY A 361 -2.01 19.46 -2.50
C GLY A 361 -0.93 19.84 -3.50
N LEU A 362 0.30 19.75 -3.05
CA LEU A 362 1.52 20.14 -3.76
C LEU A 362 2.53 18.98 -3.76
N ARG A 363 3.47 19.03 -4.70
CA ARG A 363 4.59 18.11 -4.79
C ARG A 363 5.91 18.86 -4.79
N LEU A 364 6.89 18.39 -4.01
CA LEU A 364 8.29 18.81 -4.06
C LEU A 364 9.20 17.61 -4.31
N LYS A 365 10.45 17.86 -4.67
CA LYS A 365 11.48 16.81 -4.71
C LYS A 365 11.93 16.45 -3.29
N PRO A 366 12.36 15.22 -2.99
CA PRO A 366 12.93 14.86 -1.68
C PRO A 366 14.13 15.71 -1.28
N SER A 367 14.87 16.23 -2.27
CA SER A 367 16.02 17.13 -2.06
C SER A 367 15.65 18.60 -1.82
N ALA A 368 14.36 18.91 -1.68
CA ALA A 368 13.90 20.29 -1.44
C ALA A 368 14.55 20.88 -0.18
N LYS A 369 14.97 22.13 -0.27
CA LYS A 369 15.54 22.90 0.86
C LYS A 369 14.44 23.22 1.90
N PRO A 370 14.78 23.39 3.19
CA PRO A 370 13.80 23.72 4.24
C PRO A 370 12.87 24.89 3.89
N GLY A 371 13.40 25.98 3.32
CA GLY A 371 12.60 27.15 2.91
C GLY A 371 11.56 26.84 1.83
N ALA A 372 11.84 25.89 0.91
CA ALA A 372 10.86 25.46 -0.10
C ALA A 372 9.72 24.65 0.55
N THR A 373 10.05 23.81 1.53
CA THR A 373 9.04 23.09 2.32
C THR A 373 8.16 24.07 3.11
N ALA A 374 8.77 25.06 3.80
CA ALA A 374 8.06 26.10 4.51
C ALA A 374 7.11 26.88 3.59
N ALA A 375 7.59 27.32 2.43
CA ALA A 375 6.77 28.06 1.46
C ALA A 375 5.60 27.21 0.94
N ALA A 376 5.82 25.92 0.66
CA ALA A 376 4.76 25.02 0.20
C ALA A 376 3.72 24.75 1.29
N VAL A 377 4.12 24.53 2.55
CA VAL A 377 3.19 24.37 3.68
C VAL A 377 2.38 25.63 3.88
N ARG A 378 3.00 26.83 3.87
CA ARG A 378 2.30 28.11 3.97
C ARG A 378 1.23 28.23 2.88
N ARG A 379 1.55 27.89 1.64
CA ARG A 379 0.56 27.90 0.54
C ARG A 379 -0.61 26.96 0.78
N LEU A 380 -0.38 25.77 1.36
CA LEU A 380 -1.46 24.84 1.71
C LEU A 380 -2.38 25.42 2.81
N LEU A 381 -1.83 26.23 3.72
CA LEU A 381 -2.56 26.87 4.80
C LEU A 381 -3.34 28.11 4.30
N ASP A 382 -2.72 28.94 3.44
CA ASP A 382 -3.22 30.25 3.03
C ASP A 382 -4.14 30.18 1.79
N GLU A 383 -3.97 29.20 0.89
CA GLU A 383 -4.76 29.08 -0.35
C GLU A 383 -5.94 28.11 -0.17
N PRO A 384 -7.19 28.57 -0.03
CA PRO A 384 -8.37 27.70 0.26
C PRO A 384 -8.60 26.59 -0.75
N ARG A 385 -8.20 26.78 -2.01
CA ARG A 385 -8.39 25.82 -3.11
C ARG A 385 -7.87 24.41 -2.81
N TYR A 386 -6.77 24.29 -2.03
CA TYR A 386 -6.20 22.99 -1.70
C TYR A 386 -7.06 22.23 -0.70
N ARG A 387 -7.58 22.94 0.30
CA ARG A 387 -8.54 22.36 1.25
C ARG A 387 -9.86 22.01 0.58
N GLU A 388 -10.33 22.82 -0.34
CA GLU A 388 -11.53 22.52 -1.14
C GLU A 388 -11.30 21.27 -2.00
N GLY A 389 -10.13 21.14 -2.64
CA GLY A 389 -9.74 19.93 -3.37
C GLY A 389 -9.75 18.69 -2.50
N ALA A 390 -9.16 18.78 -1.30
CA ALA A 390 -9.13 17.68 -0.33
C ALA A 390 -10.55 17.34 0.16
N ARG A 391 -11.40 18.32 0.46
CA ARG A 391 -12.81 18.10 0.86
C ARG A 391 -13.64 17.44 -0.23
N ARG A 392 -13.44 17.82 -1.51
CA ARG A 392 -14.10 17.12 -2.63
C ARG A 392 -13.70 15.63 -2.68
N MET A 393 -12.44 15.33 -2.41
CA MET A 393 -11.98 13.93 -2.31
C MET A 393 -12.57 13.24 -1.10
N ALA A 394 -12.64 13.89 0.07
CA ALA A 394 -13.26 13.35 1.27
C ALA A 394 -14.69 12.86 1.01
N SER A 395 -15.51 13.69 0.37
CA SER A 395 -16.90 13.33 0.04
C SER A 395 -17.00 12.10 -0.86
N ARG A 396 -16.08 11.94 -1.83
CA ARG A 396 -16.04 10.77 -2.71
C ARG A 396 -15.60 9.51 -1.97
N LEU A 397 -14.53 9.61 -1.18
CA LEU A 397 -14.03 8.51 -0.35
C LEU A 397 -15.08 8.00 0.64
N GLN A 398 -15.81 8.92 1.29
CA GLN A 398 -16.91 8.58 2.20
C GLN A 398 -18.08 7.90 1.49
N ALA A 399 -18.39 8.32 0.26
CA ALA A 399 -19.43 7.68 -0.53
C ALA A 399 -19.08 6.24 -0.92
N GLU A 400 -17.81 5.99 -1.26
CA GLU A 400 -17.29 4.64 -1.58
C GLU A 400 -17.19 3.74 -0.35
N ALA A 401 -16.92 4.29 0.84
CA ALA A 401 -16.78 3.53 2.09
C ALA A 401 -18.11 3.06 2.72
N ARG A 402 -19.26 3.37 2.12
CA ARG A 402 -20.58 3.02 2.69
C ARG A 402 -20.87 1.52 2.69
N ARG A 403 -20.20 0.74 1.87
CA ARG A 403 -20.32 -0.73 1.78
C ARG A 403 -18.94 -1.35 1.96
N ASP A 404 -18.90 -2.50 2.58
CA ASP A 404 -17.70 -3.31 2.65
C ASP A 404 -17.66 -4.28 1.46
N GLU A 405 -17.42 -3.72 0.26
CA GLU A 405 -17.40 -4.49 -0.99
C GLU A 405 -16.35 -5.61 -0.97
N ALA A 406 -15.27 -5.49 -0.18
CA ALA A 406 -14.29 -6.56 -0.05
C ALA A 406 -14.86 -7.77 0.68
N ALA A 407 -15.49 -7.56 1.84
CA ALA A 407 -16.10 -8.66 2.59
C ALA A 407 -17.30 -9.25 1.84
N ASP A 408 -18.11 -8.41 1.20
CA ASP A 408 -19.28 -8.85 0.41
C ASP A 408 -18.84 -9.74 -0.78
N ASP A 409 -17.79 -9.37 -1.52
CA ASP A 409 -17.25 -10.16 -2.64
C ASP A 409 -16.65 -11.49 -2.14
N LEU A 410 -15.91 -11.48 -1.03
CA LEU A 410 -15.32 -12.68 -0.45
C LEU A 410 -16.36 -13.68 0.05
N GLU A 411 -17.43 -13.22 0.71
CA GLU A 411 -18.55 -14.06 1.10
C GLU A 411 -19.26 -14.68 -0.10
N GLY A 412 -19.40 -13.91 -1.20
CA GLY A 412 -19.95 -14.40 -2.45
C GLY A 412 -19.10 -15.50 -3.10
N ALA A 413 -17.77 -15.45 -2.95
CA ALA A 413 -16.85 -16.41 -3.50
C ALA A 413 -16.91 -17.80 -2.84
N ALA A 414 -17.15 -17.81 -1.55
CA ALA A 414 -17.12 -19.00 -0.73
C ALA A 414 -18.47 -19.78 -0.72
N ARG A 415 -19.49 -19.25 -1.38
CA ARG A 415 -20.76 -19.98 -1.58
C ARG A 415 -20.55 -21.01 -2.68
N PRO A 416 -20.89 -22.31 -2.48
CA PRO A 416 -20.89 -23.28 -3.55
C PRO A 416 -21.73 -22.73 -4.71
N VAL A 417 -21.18 -22.74 -5.93
CA VAL A 417 -21.97 -22.51 -7.13
C VAL A 417 -23.06 -23.59 -7.09
N ALA A 418 -24.32 -23.20 -6.91
CA ALA A 418 -25.44 -24.14 -7.00
C ALA A 418 -25.30 -24.85 -8.35
N ALA A 419 -25.21 -26.20 -8.31
CA ALA A 419 -25.18 -26.97 -9.53
C ALA A 419 -26.40 -26.58 -10.38
N PRO A 420 -26.24 -26.36 -11.68
CA PRO A 420 -27.39 -26.11 -12.55
C PRO A 420 -28.34 -27.28 -12.42
N ALA A 421 -29.63 -26.97 -12.14
CA ALA A 421 -30.71 -27.90 -11.98
C ALA A 421 -30.99 -28.65 -13.28
#